data_0d2202cf38116011f22bb3c1c7f3bd18
#
_entry.id   0d2202cf38116011f22bb3c1c7f3bd18
#
_cell.length_a   1.000
_cell.length_b   1.000
_cell.length_c   1.000
_cell.angle_alpha   90.00
_cell.angle_beta   90.00
_cell.angle_gamma   90.00
#
_symmetry.space_group_name_H-M   'P 1'
#
loop_
_entity.id
_entity.type
_entity.pdbx_description
1 polymer ?
#
loop_
_entity_poly.entity_id
_entity_poly.type
_entity_poly.pdbx_seq_one_letter_code
_entity_poly.pdbx_strand_id
1 'polypeptide(L)'
;PDSAASHRDGVYTFLISGIDVVGYHNDTNLVGMFDTVNGKLNIVSLPRDMLVNVNLNIKKINQPYAAAKNNSQDATAALLDTVSDILGYEVDMYAFVNIEAAAEIVDAIGGVYFDIPYDMDWDAPDQDPPLHIHIKAGPQTLDGENFVNAMRFRMSNDGSHTYAGGDIQRIEFQHELLMAFAEQALQFGNIANLGEIYSAVMENTETN
;
A
#
# COMPACT_ATOMS: atom_id res chain seq x y z
N PRO A 1 -28.31 17.30 -0.84
CA PRO A 1 -27.01 16.83 -0.40
C PRO A 1 -27.23 16.24 0.97
N ASP A 2 -27.36 14.91 0.97
CA ASP A 2 -27.52 14.17 2.21
C ASP A 2 -26.18 14.17 2.93
N SER A 3 -26.24 14.42 4.24
CA SER A 3 -25.10 14.39 5.14
C SER A 3 -24.34 13.09 4.95
N ALA A 4 -23.03 13.17 4.68
CA ALA A 4 -22.13 12.03 4.73
C ALA A 4 -22.44 11.22 6.00
N ALA A 5 -22.55 9.92 5.87
CA ALA A 5 -22.84 9.06 6.99
C ALA A 5 -21.74 9.28 8.05
N SER A 6 -22.10 9.79 9.22
CA SER A 6 -21.14 10.01 10.30
C SER A 6 -20.68 8.66 10.83
N HIS A 7 -19.38 8.50 11.03
CA HIS A 7 -18.83 7.32 11.67
C HIS A 7 -19.33 7.19 13.12
N ARG A 8 -19.34 5.95 13.60
CA ARG A 8 -19.56 5.65 15.01
C ARG A 8 -18.42 6.26 15.83
N ASP A 9 -18.72 6.87 16.97
CA ASP A 9 -17.72 7.41 17.89
C ASP A 9 -16.64 6.37 18.22
N GLY A 10 -15.36 6.77 18.10
CA GLY A 10 -14.21 5.91 18.33
C GLY A 10 -13.83 5.00 17.15
N VAL A 11 -14.48 5.14 16.00
CA VAL A 11 -14.10 4.47 14.75
C VAL A 11 -13.49 5.49 13.81
N TYR A 12 -12.29 5.21 13.32
CA TYR A 12 -11.55 6.03 12.37
C TYR A 12 -11.28 5.24 11.09
N THR A 13 -11.40 5.91 9.96
CA THR A 13 -11.14 5.34 8.65
C THR A 13 -9.97 6.04 7.98
N PHE A 14 -9.18 5.27 7.24
CA PHE A 14 -8.02 5.81 6.55
C PHE A 14 -7.79 5.13 5.19
N LEU A 15 -7.20 5.88 4.28
CA LEU A 15 -6.69 5.38 3.00
C LEU A 15 -5.16 5.43 3.02
N ILE A 16 -4.52 4.30 2.74
CA ILE A 16 -3.10 4.25 2.40
C ILE A 16 -3.00 3.90 0.93
N SER A 17 -2.36 4.78 0.15
CA SER A 17 -2.15 4.56 -1.27
C SER A 17 -0.68 4.54 -1.62
N GLY A 18 -0.21 3.42 -2.17
CA GLY A 18 1.14 3.29 -2.71
C GLY A 18 1.23 3.93 -4.09
N ILE A 19 2.12 4.91 -4.24
CA ILE A 19 2.34 5.63 -5.50
C ILE A 19 3.61 5.09 -6.17
N ASP A 20 3.58 4.93 -7.50
CA ASP A 20 4.72 4.50 -8.28
C ASP A 20 5.89 5.50 -8.25
N VAL A 21 7.09 5.06 -8.62
CA VAL A 21 8.34 5.87 -8.62
C VAL A 21 8.20 7.14 -9.45
N VAL A 22 7.39 7.12 -10.49
CA VAL A 22 7.13 8.28 -11.37
C VAL A 22 6.09 9.21 -10.74
N GLY A 23 5.40 8.76 -9.69
CA GLY A 23 4.40 9.53 -8.95
C GLY A 23 3.11 9.79 -9.74
N TYR A 24 2.77 8.94 -10.70
CA TYR A 24 1.59 9.10 -11.54
C TYR A 24 0.50 8.06 -11.28
N HIS A 25 0.83 6.87 -10.80
CA HIS A 25 -0.15 5.81 -10.60
C HIS A 25 -0.17 5.33 -9.14
N ASN A 26 -1.37 5.12 -8.65
CA ASN A 26 -1.61 4.48 -7.37
C ASN A 26 -1.88 2.99 -7.60
N ASP A 27 -0.85 2.17 -7.40
CA ASP A 27 -0.92 0.74 -7.68
C ASP A 27 -1.44 -0.08 -6.50
N THR A 28 -1.35 0.45 -5.30
CA THR A 28 -1.84 -0.17 -4.07
C THR A 28 -2.78 0.80 -3.36
N ASN A 29 -3.97 0.36 -3.00
CA ASN A 29 -4.93 1.14 -2.22
C ASN A 29 -5.47 0.27 -1.09
N LEU A 30 -5.18 0.66 0.14
CA LEU A 30 -5.64 0.00 1.37
C LEU A 30 -6.59 0.95 2.10
N VAL A 31 -7.81 0.50 2.32
CA VAL A 31 -8.74 1.19 3.21
C VAL A 31 -8.73 0.48 4.56
N GLY A 32 -8.42 1.22 5.60
CA GLY A 32 -8.44 0.73 6.96
C GLY A 32 -9.57 1.33 7.77
N MET A 33 -10.03 0.57 8.76
CA MET A 33 -10.96 1.02 9.78
C MET A 33 -10.44 0.59 11.14
N PHE A 34 -10.17 1.55 12.01
CA PHE A 34 -9.67 1.31 13.35
C PHE A 34 -10.75 1.66 14.39
N ASP A 35 -11.22 0.64 15.10
CA ASP A 35 -12.14 0.77 16.25
C ASP A 35 -11.30 0.89 17.52
N THR A 36 -11.15 2.10 18.03
CA THR A 36 -10.34 2.39 19.24
C THR A 36 -10.99 1.85 20.50
N VAL A 37 -12.30 1.63 20.51
CA VAL A 37 -13.05 1.13 21.68
C VAL A 37 -12.77 -0.37 21.88
N ASN A 38 -12.73 -1.11 20.78
CA ASN A 38 -12.54 -2.57 20.79
C ASN A 38 -11.10 -2.99 20.44
N GLY A 39 -10.22 -2.04 20.09
CA GLY A 39 -8.85 -2.32 19.65
C GLY A 39 -8.81 -3.17 18.37
N LYS A 40 -9.73 -2.96 17.43
CA LYS A 40 -9.83 -3.74 16.20
C LYS A 40 -9.42 -2.92 14.99
N LEU A 41 -8.51 -3.48 14.21
CA LEU A 41 -8.13 -2.98 12.90
C LEU A 41 -8.70 -3.91 11.82
N ASN A 42 -9.38 -3.33 10.83
CA ASN A 42 -9.81 -4.02 9.62
C ASN A 42 -9.17 -3.31 8.43
N ILE A 43 -8.59 -4.08 7.50
CA ILE A 43 -7.99 -3.55 6.28
C ILE A 43 -8.60 -4.26 5.09
N VAL A 44 -8.95 -3.49 4.05
CA VAL A 44 -9.45 -3.98 2.77
C VAL A 44 -8.56 -3.41 1.67
N SER A 45 -8.06 -4.29 0.80
CA SER A 45 -7.35 -3.87 -0.40
C SER A 45 -8.34 -3.59 -1.53
N LEU A 46 -8.21 -2.42 -2.15
CA LEU A 46 -8.93 -2.07 -3.37
C LEU A 46 -8.01 -2.31 -4.57
N PRO A 47 -8.28 -3.35 -5.39
CA PRO A 47 -7.42 -3.68 -6.52
C PRO A 47 -7.31 -2.51 -7.51
N ARG A 48 -6.10 -2.21 -7.99
CA ARG A 48 -5.83 -1.10 -8.92
C ARG A 48 -6.66 -1.13 -10.21
N ASP A 49 -7.09 -2.31 -10.62
CA ASP A 49 -7.91 -2.53 -11.81
C ASP A 49 -9.42 -2.60 -11.51
N MET A 50 -9.82 -2.33 -10.25
CA MET A 50 -11.23 -2.25 -9.87
C MET A 50 -11.95 -1.23 -10.74
N LEU A 51 -13.10 -1.63 -11.28
CA LEU A 51 -13.96 -0.73 -12.07
C LEU A 51 -14.68 0.25 -11.16
N VAL A 52 -14.59 1.53 -11.51
CA VAL A 52 -15.18 2.64 -10.75
C VAL A 52 -16.06 3.51 -11.65
N ASN A 53 -17.03 4.19 -11.05
CA ASN A 53 -17.95 5.06 -11.78
C ASN A 53 -17.38 6.48 -11.95
N VAL A 54 -16.40 6.62 -12.84
CA VAL A 54 -15.76 7.91 -13.13
C VAL A 54 -15.97 8.32 -14.59
N ASN A 55 -15.93 9.61 -14.87
CA ASN A 55 -16.08 10.15 -16.22
C ASN A 55 -14.73 10.18 -16.96
N LEU A 56 -14.09 9.02 -17.06
CA LEU A 56 -12.84 8.82 -17.77
C LEU A 56 -12.98 7.72 -18.83
N ASN A 57 -12.12 7.73 -19.84
CA ASN A 57 -12.10 6.68 -20.88
C ASN A 57 -11.78 5.30 -20.29
N ILE A 58 -10.85 5.25 -19.35
CA ILE A 58 -10.50 4.05 -18.60
C ILE A 58 -11.07 4.21 -17.20
N LYS A 59 -12.01 3.34 -16.83
CA LYS A 59 -12.77 3.41 -15.59
C LYS A 59 -12.17 2.49 -14.51
N LYS A 60 -10.88 2.64 -14.23
CA LYS A 60 -10.17 1.90 -13.18
C LYS A 60 -9.81 2.84 -12.03
N ILE A 61 -9.75 2.32 -10.81
CA ILE A 61 -9.48 3.12 -9.60
C ILE A 61 -8.12 3.86 -9.63
N ASN A 62 -7.14 3.33 -10.36
CA ASN A 62 -5.83 3.97 -10.52
C ASN A 62 -5.81 5.12 -11.56
N GLN A 63 -6.93 5.42 -12.23
CA GLN A 63 -6.96 6.44 -13.28
C GLN A 63 -7.34 7.85 -12.78
N PRO A 64 -8.23 8.05 -11.80
CA PRO A 64 -8.59 9.38 -11.32
C PRO A 64 -7.41 10.21 -10.85
N TYR A 65 -6.52 9.61 -10.05
CA TYR A 65 -5.30 10.27 -9.57
C TYR A 65 -4.41 10.72 -10.73
N ALA A 66 -4.07 9.80 -11.65
CA ALA A 66 -3.24 10.06 -12.81
C ALA A 66 -3.86 11.11 -13.75
N ALA A 67 -5.16 11.03 -14.00
CA ALA A 67 -5.88 11.96 -14.84
C ALA A 67 -5.90 13.38 -14.26
N ALA A 68 -6.16 13.51 -12.97
CA ALA A 68 -6.16 14.79 -12.28
C ALA A 68 -4.76 15.43 -12.30
N LYS A 69 -3.72 14.64 -12.01
CA LYS A 69 -2.32 15.10 -12.04
C LYS A 69 -1.91 15.59 -13.44
N ASN A 70 -2.25 14.85 -14.49
CA ASN A 70 -1.97 15.25 -15.87
C ASN A 70 -2.70 16.54 -16.30
N ASN A 71 -3.84 16.83 -15.68
CA ASN A 71 -4.62 18.03 -15.96
C ASN A 71 -4.34 19.19 -14.98
N SER A 72 -3.30 19.08 -14.14
CA SER A 72 -2.97 20.05 -13.10
C SER A 72 -4.15 20.31 -12.14
N GLN A 73 -4.92 19.27 -11.84
CA GLN A 73 -6.00 19.23 -10.86
C GLN A 73 -5.52 18.57 -9.57
N ASP A 74 -6.30 18.65 -8.52
CA ASP A 74 -6.02 17.97 -7.27
C ASP A 74 -6.18 16.45 -7.41
N ALA A 75 -5.04 15.76 -7.50
CA ALA A 75 -4.99 14.31 -7.68
C ALA A 75 -5.42 13.56 -6.41
N THR A 76 -5.07 14.11 -5.25
CA THR A 76 -5.45 13.60 -3.94
C THR A 76 -6.97 13.61 -3.78
N ALA A 77 -7.60 14.75 -4.02
CA ALA A 77 -9.05 14.88 -3.97
C ALA A 77 -9.73 13.92 -4.96
N ALA A 78 -9.22 13.79 -6.17
CA ALA A 78 -9.81 12.89 -7.18
C ALA A 78 -9.80 11.42 -6.77
N LEU A 79 -8.74 10.96 -6.06
CA LEU A 79 -8.70 9.60 -5.53
C LEU A 79 -9.60 9.45 -4.31
N LEU A 80 -9.56 10.39 -3.38
CA LEU A 80 -10.41 10.38 -2.18
C LEU A 80 -11.89 10.36 -2.52
N ASP A 81 -12.33 11.19 -3.47
CA ASP A 81 -13.70 11.20 -3.98
C ASP A 81 -14.09 9.83 -4.57
N THR A 82 -13.18 9.23 -5.36
CA THR A 82 -13.42 7.90 -5.95
C THR A 82 -13.54 6.81 -4.88
N VAL A 83 -12.69 6.85 -3.86
CA VAL A 83 -12.75 5.89 -2.74
C VAL A 83 -14.00 6.11 -1.91
N SER A 84 -14.36 7.37 -1.64
CA SER A 84 -15.58 7.72 -0.91
C SER A 84 -16.85 7.26 -1.64
N ASP A 85 -16.88 7.36 -2.96
CA ASP A 85 -17.98 6.82 -3.78
C ASP A 85 -18.11 5.30 -3.67
N ILE A 86 -16.99 4.56 -3.57
CA ILE A 86 -16.99 3.11 -3.38
C ILE A 86 -17.50 2.74 -1.99
N LEU A 87 -17.06 3.47 -0.97
CA LEU A 87 -17.36 3.17 0.43
C LEU A 87 -18.75 3.67 0.86
N GLY A 88 -19.25 4.73 0.21
CA GLY A 88 -20.46 5.44 0.61
C GLY A 88 -20.27 6.41 1.77
N TYR A 89 -19.03 6.70 2.16
CA TYR A 89 -18.64 7.67 3.19
C TYR A 89 -17.25 8.24 2.90
N GLU A 90 -16.91 9.38 3.48
CA GLU A 90 -15.58 9.99 3.41
C GLU A 90 -14.62 9.31 4.39
N VAL A 91 -13.35 9.13 4.00
CA VAL A 91 -12.30 8.64 4.90
C VAL A 91 -11.79 9.81 5.77
N ASP A 92 -11.46 9.51 7.03
CA ASP A 92 -11.04 10.56 7.99
C ASP A 92 -9.59 10.99 7.74
N MET A 93 -8.74 10.07 7.30
CA MET A 93 -7.30 10.29 7.12
C MET A 93 -6.80 9.62 5.86
N TYR A 94 -5.72 10.13 5.29
CA TYR A 94 -5.04 9.45 4.19
C TYR A 94 -3.51 9.57 4.31
N ALA A 95 -2.82 8.64 3.68
CA ALA A 95 -1.38 8.70 3.47
C ALA A 95 -1.02 8.16 2.09
N PHE A 96 -0.27 8.95 1.34
CA PHE A 96 0.33 8.51 0.09
C PHE A 96 1.79 8.15 0.32
N VAL A 97 2.13 6.90 0.07
CA VAL A 97 3.42 6.29 0.39
C VAL A 97 4.12 5.94 -0.91
N ASN A 98 5.28 6.49 -1.15
CA ASN A 98 6.15 6.04 -2.23
C ASN A 98 6.99 4.82 -1.77
N ILE A 99 7.76 4.26 -2.70
CA ILE A 99 8.57 3.06 -2.44
C ILE A 99 9.64 3.33 -1.38
N GLU A 100 10.27 4.49 -1.42
CA GLU A 100 11.32 4.91 -0.48
C GLU A 100 10.74 5.04 0.93
N ALA A 101 9.60 5.73 1.05
CA ALA A 101 8.89 5.86 2.33
C ALA A 101 8.48 4.50 2.91
N ALA A 102 7.99 3.59 2.08
CA ALA A 102 7.63 2.25 2.53
C ALA A 102 8.83 1.50 3.11
N ALA A 103 10.00 1.58 2.47
CA ALA A 103 11.22 0.98 2.97
C ALA A 103 11.65 1.59 4.32
N GLU A 104 11.68 2.91 4.41
CA GLU A 104 12.07 3.63 5.64
C GLU A 104 11.13 3.32 6.82
N ILE A 105 9.82 3.23 6.58
CA ILE A 105 8.85 2.87 7.62
C ILE A 105 9.10 1.44 8.11
N VAL A 106 9.38 0.50 7.20
CA VAL A 106 9.71 -0.89 7.57
C VAL A 106 10.98 -0.94 8.39
N ASP A 107 12.03 -0.22 8.00
CA ASP A 107 13.29 -0.16 8.74
C ASP A 107 13.11 0.47 10.12
N ALA A 108 12.31 1.54 10.24
CA ALA A 108 12.01 2.20 11.51
C ALA A 108 11.31 1.30 12.53
N ILE A 109 10.50 0.33 12.08
CA ILE A 109 9.89 -0.67 12.97
C ILE A 109 10.80 -1.89 13.24
N GLY A 110 12.01 -1.93 12.67
CA GLY A 110 12.96 -3.03 12.82
C GLY A 110 12.77 -4.19 11.85
N GLY A 111 12.11 -3.94 10.72
CA GLY A 111 11.79 -4.94 9.70
C GLY A 111 10.48 -5.66 9.92
N VAL A 112 10.09 -6.49 8.96
CA VAL A 112 8.86 -7.30 8.98
C VAL A 112 9.21 -8.78 8.95
N TYR A 113 8.88 -9.52 10.00
CA TYR A 113 9.02 -10.97 10.02
C TYR A 113 7.92 -11.61 9.17
N PHE A 114 8.34 -12.39 8.17
CA PHE A 114 7.42 -13.05 7.26
C PHE A 114 8.01 -14.38 6.74
N ASP A 115 7.15 -15.33 6.44
CA ASP A 115 7.55 -16.62 5.84
C ASP A 115 7.38 -16.52 4.31
N ILE A 116 8.49 -16.30 3.62
CA ILE A 116 8.50 -16.17 2.16
C ILE A 116 8.22 -17.55 1.53
N PRO A 117 7.18 -17.67 0.71
CA PRO A 117 6.70 -18.97 0.25
C PRO A 117 7.59 -19.67 -0.79
N TYR A 118 8.41 -18.93 -1.52
CA TYR A 118 9.32 -19.41 -2.56
C TYR A 118 10.47 -18.45 -2.80
N ASP A 119 11.57 -18.94 -3.40
CA ASP A 119 12.69 -18.09 -3.80
C ASP A 119 12.22 -17.03 -4.81
N MET A 120 12.53 -15.78 -4.53
CA MET A 120 12.28 -14.64 -5.41
C MET A 120 13.60 -14.19 -6.01
N ASP A 121 13.79 -14.46 -7.31
CA ASP A 121 15.04 -14.19 -8.02
C ASP A 121 14.74 -13.50 -9.34
N TRP A 122 14.90 -12.17 -9.36
CA TRP A 122 14.62 -11.34 -10.52
C TRP A 122 15.65 -10.26 -10.70
N ASP A 123 16.22 -10.18 -11.90
CA ASP A 123 17.13 -9.15 -12.35
C ASP A 123 16.58 -8.42 -13.57
N ALA A 124 16.46 -7.11 -13.48
CA ALA A 124 16.12 -6.20 -14.57
C ALA A 124 17.10 -5.02 -14.58
N PRO A 125 18.36 -5.24 -15.00
CA PRO A 125 19.39 -4.20 -14.98
C PRO A 125 19.14 -3.06 -15.97
N ASP A 126 18.35 -3.31 -17.01
CA ASP A 126 18.01 -2.33 -18.03
C ASP A 126 16.78 -1.48 -17.67
N GLN A 127 16.15 -1.75 -16.53
CA GLN A 127 15.06 -0.91 -16.00
C GLN A 127 15.64 0.36 -15.36
N ASP A 128 14.90 1.44 -15.38
CA ASP A 128 15.28 2.69 -14.72
C ASP A 128 14.25 3.03 -13.60
N PRO A 129 14.64 2.98 -12.32
CA PRO A 129 15.91 2.47 -11.79
C PRO A 129 16.04 0.93 -11.95
N PRO A 130 17.27 0.37 -12.00
CA PRO A 130 17.51 -1.05 -12.05
C PRO A 130 16.82 -1.79 -10.90
N LEU A 131 16.32 -3.00 -11.15
CA LEU A 131 15.65 -3.80 -10.13
C LEU A 131 16.35 -5.14 -9.96
N HIS A 132 16.77 -5.41 -8.73
CA HIS A 132 17.41 -6.65 -8.31
C HIS A 132 16.65 -7.22 -7.11
N ILE A 133 16.09 -8.42 -7.23
CA ILE A 133 15.36 -9.12 -6.18
C ILE A 133 15.99 -10.47 -5.94
N HIS A 134 16.56 -10.69 -4.75
CA HIS A 134 17.18 -11.95 -4.37
C HIS A 134 16.77 -12.30 -2.93
N ILE A 135 15.55 -12.83 -2.77
CA ILE A 135 14.97 -13.18 -1.47
C ILE A 135 14.76 -14.68 -1.44
N LYS A 136 15.34 -15.35 -0.42
CA LYS A 136 15.19 -16.80 -0.25
C LYS A 136 13.85 -17.15 0.40
N ALA A 137 13.32 -18.32 0.07
CA ALA A 137 12.15 -18.88 0.73
C ALA A 137 12.43 -19.16 2.21
N GLY A 138 11.38 -19.12 3.01
CA GLY A 138 11.40 -19.44 4.43
C GLY A 138 11.22 -18.23 5.35
N PRO A 139 11.09 -18.50 6.66
CA PRO A 139 10.84 -17.47 7.67
C PRO A 139 12.08 -16.58 7.87
N GLN A 140 11.90 -15.28 7.72
CA GLN A 140 12.96 -14.28 7.85
C GLN A 140 12.39 -12.91 8.20
N THR A 141 13.25 -12.00 8.68
CA THR A 141 12.90 -10.60 8.83
C THR A 141 13.34 -9.85 7.57
N LEU A 142 12.39 -9.25 6.90
CA LEU A 142 12.62 -8.39 5.74
C LEU A 142 12.95 -6.99 6.23
N ASP A 143 14.07 -6.44 5.81
CA ASP A 143 14.33 -5.00 5.90
C ASP A 143 13.48 -4.24 4.88
N GLY A 144 13.56 -2.91 4.89
CA GLY A 144 12.75 -2.08 4.00
C GLY A 144 12.95 -2.38 2.54
N GLU A 145 14.19 -2.59 2.10
CA GLU A 145 14.50 -2.92 0.72
C GLU A 145 13.89 -4.27 0.30
N ASN A 146 14.10 -5.32 1.10
CA ASN A 146 13.57 -6.64 0.81
C ASN A 146 12.03 -6.70 0.92
N PHE A 147 11.43 -5.95 1.83
CA PHE A 147 9.97 -5.80 1.91
C PHE A 147 9.40 -5.23 0.62
N VAL A 148 9.95 -4.11 0.13
CA VAL A 148 9.53 -3.48 -1.12
C VAL A 148 9.80 -4.38 -2.31
N ASN A 149 10.94 -5.05 -2.34
CA ASN A 149 11.31 -6.00 -3.40
C ASN A 149 10.33 -7.19 -3.45
N ALA A 150 9.92 -7.74 -2.30
CA ALA A 150 8.91 -8.79 -2.22
C ALA A 150 7.55 -8.31 -2.75
N MET A 151 7.14 -7.09 -2.42
CA MET A 151 5.92 -6.46 -2.95
C MET A 151 5.95 -6.26 -4.47
N ARG A 152 7.13 -6.04 -5.05
CA ARG A 152 7.34 -5.80 -6.49
C ARG A 152 7.54 -7.09 -7.29
N PHE A 153 7.86 -8.19 -6.63
CA PHE A 153 8.14 -9.46 -7.30
C PHE A 153 6.93 -9.94 -8.11
N ARG A 154 7.19 -10.42 -9.33
CA ARG A 154 6.16 -10.96 -10.24
C ARG A 154 6.50 -12.35 -10.74
N MET A 155 7.77 -12.59 -11.06
CA MET A 155 8.27 -13.84 -11.60
C MET A 155 9.79 -13.93 -11.43
N SER A 156 10.35 -15.13 -11.49
CA SER A 156 11.79 -15.35 -11.58
C SER A 156 12.28 -15.28 -13.03
N ASN A 157 13.53 -14.85 -13.24
CA ASN A 157 14.13 -14.76 -14.57
C ASN A 157 14.18 -16.11 -15.29
N ASP A 158 14.38 -17.20 -14.56
CA ASP A 158 14.44 -18.56 -15.09
C ASP A 158 13.06 -19.21 -15.29
N GLY A 159 11.99 -18.50 -14.93
CA GLY A 159 10.63 -19.01 -15.00
C GLY A 159 10.29 -20.06 -13.94
N SER A 160 11.15 -20.31 -12.96
CA SER A 160 10.92 -21.30 -11.89
C SER A 160 9.73 -20.94 -11.02
N HIS A 161 9.50 -19.65 -10.81
CA HIS A 161 8.36 -19.12 -10.08
C HIS A 161 7.68 -17.98 -10.82
N THR A 162 6.39 -18.16 -11.01
CA THR A 162 5.44 -17.11 -11.35
C THR A 162 4.19 -17.34 -10.50
N TYR A 163 3.41 -16.32 -10.27
CA TYR A 163 2.11 -16.51 -9.62
C TYR A 163 1.19 -17.35 -10.54
N ALA A 164 1.01 -18.64 -10.23
CA ALA A 164 0.25 -19.57 -11.07
C ALA A 164 -1.22 -19.15 -11.25
N GLY A 165 -1.80 -18.47 -10.28
CA GLY A 165 -3.12 -17.82 -10.33
C GLY A 165 -3.08 -16.41 -10.94
N GLY A 166 -1.95 -15.99 -11.50
CA GLY A 166 -1.77 -14.66 -12.07
C GLY A 166 -1.83 -13.56 -11.00
N ASP A 167 -2.49 -12.47 -11.34
CA ASP A 167 -2.55 -11.27 -10.50
C ASP A 167 -3.25 -11.49 -9.14
N ILE A 168 -4.18 -12.44 -9.05
CA ILE A 168 -4.92 -12.73 -7.81
C ILE A 168 -3.98 -13.25 -6.72
N GLN A 169 -3.14 -14.23 -7.00
CA GLN A 169 -2.18 -14.76 -6.01
C GLN A 169 -1.16 -13.71 -5.58
N ARG A 170 -0.76 -12.83 -6.50
CA ARG A 170 0.11 -11.71 -6.14
C ARG A 170 -0.58 -10.75 -5.18
N ILE A 171 -1.85 -10.43 -5.42
CA ILE A 171 -2.63 -9.58 -4.53
C ILE A 171 -2.80 -10.24 -3.14
N GLU A 172 -3.06 -11.54 -3.09
CA GLU A 172 -3.13 -12.29 -1.82
C GLU A 172 -1.81 -12.21 -1.06
N PHE A 173 -0.68 -12.51 -1.71
CA PHE A 173 0.64 -12.40 -1.11
C PHE A 173 0.95 -10.98 -0.61
N GLN A 174 0.68 -9.97 -1.44
CA GLN A 174 0.88 -8.56 -1.05
C GLN A 174 0.02 -8.19 0.16
N HIS A 175 -1.23 -8.67 0.20
CA HIS A 175 -2.13 -8.44 1.34
C HIS A 175 -1.61 -9.11 2.61
N GLU A 176 -1.17 -10.37 2.55
CA GLU A 176 -0.59 -11.09 3.70
C GLU A 176 0.66 -10.37 4.23
N LEU A 177 1.54 -9.92 3.34
CA LEU A 177 2.75 -9.20 3.72
C LEU A 177 2.44 -7.83 4.36
N LEU A 178 1.46 -7.11 3.83
CA LEU A 178 0.98 -5.84 4.41
C LEU A 178 0.29 -6.04 5.76
N MET A 179 -0.45 -7.13 5.94
CA MET A 179 -1.04 -7.47 7.24
C MET A 179 0.03 -7.78 8.27
N ALA A 180 1.06 -8.55 7.90
CA ALA A 180 2.20 -8.82 8.77
C ALA A 180 2.92 -7.53 9.18
N PHE A 181 3.12 -6.59 8.25
CA PHE A 181 3.64 -5.27 8.56
C PHE A 181 2.75 -4.52 9.56
N ALA A 182 1.44 -4.43 9.30
CA ALA A 182 0.51 -3.71 10.17
C ALA A 182 0.47 -4.30 11.59
N GLU A 183 0.43 -5.62 11.71
CA GLU A 183 0.46 -6.31 13.01
C GLU A 183 1.75 -6.01 13.79
N GLN A 184 2.90 -6.03 13.13
CA GLN A 184 4.19 -5.77 13.77
C GLN A 184 4.39 -4.28 14.09
N ALA A 185 3.91 -3.38 13.24
CA ALA A 185 3.93 -1.94 13.52
C ALA A 185 3.10 -1.58 14.76
N LEU A 186 2.01 -2.30 15.02
CA LEU A 186 1.14 -2.08 16.19
C LEU A 186 1.65 -2.77 17.48
N GLN A 187 2.72 -3.55 17.43
CA GLN A 187 3.26 -4.17 18.62
C GLN A 187 3.85 -3.14 19.60
N PHE A 188 3.67 -3.41 20.89
CA PHE A 188 4.05 -2.49 21.99
C PHE A 188 5.53 -2.03 21.97
N GLY A 189 6.43 -2.83 21.40
CA GLY A 189 7.85 -2.47 21.26
C GLY A 189 8.10 -1.30 20.31
N ASN A 190 7.25 -1.11 19.33
CA ASN A 190 7.38 -0.05 18.32
C ASN A 190 6.81 1.29 18.78
N ILE A 191 6.02 1.32 19.88
CA ILE A 191 5.55 2.57 20.50
C ILE A 191 6.71 3.42 21.02
N ALA A 192 7.83 2.79 21.40
CA ALA A 192 9.05 3.53 21.80
C ALA A 192 9.72 4.28 20.64
N ASN A 193 9.51 3.80 19.41
CA ASN A 193 10.09 4.37 18.18
C ASN A 193 9.09 5.24 17.40
N LEU A 194 7.95 5.59 18.02
CA LEU A 194 6.91 6.42 17.37
C LEU A 194 7.47 7.73 16.76
N GLY A 195 8.51 8.30 17.36
CA GLY A 195 9.17 9.50 16.84
C GLY A 195 9.87 9.25 15.49
N GLU A 196 10.55 8.12 15.35
CA GLU A 196 11.24 7.74 14.11
C GLU A 196 10.25 7.33 13.03
N ILE A 197 9.24 6.52 13.40
CA ILE A 197 8.14 6.13 12.50
C ILE A 197 7.38 7.39 12.03
N TYR A 198 7.05 8.30 12.94
CA TYR A 198 6.39 9.56 12.60
C TYR A 198 7.23 10.41 11.65
N SER A 199 8.54 10.52 11.90
CA SER A 199 9.44 11.26 11.01
C SER A 199 9.51 10.62 9.62
N ALA A 200 9.69 9.30 9.54
CA ALA A 200 9.72 8.57 8.27
C ALA A 200 8.40 8.73 7.49
N VAL A 201 7.27 8.68 8.18
CA VAL A 201 5.96 8.93 7.56
C VAL A 201 5.83 10.36 7.07
N MET A 202 6.12 11.36 7.91
CA MET A 202 5.89 12.78 7.59
C MET A 202 6.87 13.36 6.57
N GLU A 203 8.10 12.83 6.49
CA GLU A 203 9.10 13.30 5.53
C GLU A 203 8.86 12.75 4.11
N ASN A 204 8.21 11.60 3.99
CA ASN A 204 8.11 10.84 2.74
C ASN A 204 6.67 10.55 2.31
N THR A 205 5.67 11.11 3.00
CA THR A 205 4.25 10.90 2.68
C THR A 205 3.50 12.21 2.55
N GLU A 206 2.51 12.22 1.66
CA GLU A 206 1.47 13.25 1.63
C GLU A 206 0.30 12.78 2.50
N THR A 207 -0.04 13.53 3.55
CA THR A 207 -1.09 13.17 4.53
C THR A 207 -1.83 14.41 5.01
N ASN A 208 -2.99 14.24 5.61
CA ASN A 208 -3.77 15.29 6.28
C ASN A 208 -3.67 15.19 7.81
#